data_92e14b0ec738a86c1a5bd01cc6136161
#
_entry.id   92e14b0ec738a86c1a5bd01cc6136161
#
_cell.length_a   1.000
_cell.length_b   1.000
_cell.length_c   1.000
_cell.angle_alpha   90.00
_cell.angle_beta   90.00
_cell.angle_gamma   90.00
#
_symmetry.space_group_name_H-M   'P 1'
#
loop_
_entity.id
_entity.type
_entity.pdbx_description
1 polymer ?
#
loop_
_entity_poly.entity_id
_entity_poly.type
_entity_poly.pdbx_seq_one_letter_code
_entity_poly.pdbx_strand_id
1 'polypeptide(L)'
;STLAGSGASSTSALAFGGTPPVTAITESWNGTAWTEVADLNQARNNLASSGTQGAALAFGGHPPNLANTEQFDGTSWTEVADLATGRRELTGFGTQTLALAVAGNSGSRTAATEEWSFPSGVPNVQEGQVWVLSVEGSSSVMKGYAAQGTGAWSSGGTMNTARANNSQGVGA
;
A
#
# COMPACT_ATOMS: atom_id res chain seq x y z
N SER A 1 -4.18 17.06 11.23
CA SER A 1 -4.22 16.29 9.97
C SER A 1 -3.83 14.85 10.23
N THR A 2 -4.56 13.92 9.68
CA THR A 2 -4.39 12.47 9.85
C THR A 2 -4.29 11.78 8.48
N LEU A 3 -3.66 12.47 7.52
CA LEU A 3 -3.32 11.93 6.20
C LEU A 3 -2.21 10.88 6.29
N ALA A 4 -2.07 10.08 5.26
CA ALA A 4 -0.91 9.23 5.03
C ALA A 4 -0.05 9.78 3.89
N GLY A 5 1.20 9.32 3.81
CA GLY A 5 2.09 9.71 2.73
C GLY A 5 3.17 8.66 2.46
N SER A 6 3.60 8.62 1.23
CA SER A 6 4.68 7.76 0.74
C SER A 6 5.68 8.60 -0.06
N GLY A 7 6.95 8.28 0.01
CA GLY A 7 7.96 9.03 -0.74
C GLY A 7 9.36 8.47 -0.57
N ALA A 8 10.19 8.68 -1.56
CA ALA A 8 11.58 8.22 -1.55
C ALA A 8 12.58 9.35 -1.22
N SER A 9 12.15 10.62 -1.32
CA SER A 9 13.03 11.77 -1.12
C SER A 9 12.24 13.04 -0.80
N SER A 10 12.95 14.11 -0.44
CA SER A 10 12.38 15.45 -0.25
C SER A 10 11.83 16.12 -1.52
N THR A 11 12.09 15.54 -2.68
CA THR A 11 11.63 16.05 -3.97
C THR A 11 10.60 15.11 -4.65
N SER A 12 10.20 14.02 -3.98
CA SER A 12 9.29 13.03 -4.53
C SER A 12 8.48 12.40 -3.40
N ALA A 13 7.24 12.85 -3.24
CA ALA A 13 6.33 12.37 -2.21
C ALA A 13 4.87 12.35 -2.71
N LEU A 14 4.08 11.50 -2.10
CA LEU A 14 2.65 11.37 -2.29
C LEU A 14 1.96 11.57 -0.94
N ALA A 15 0.88 12.35 -0.89
CA ALA A 15 0.06 12.55 0.29
C ALA A 15 -1.40 12.22 -0.05
N PHE A 16 -2.10 11.49 0.79
CA PHE A 16 -3.45 11.06 0.48
C PHE A 16 -4.32 10.85 1.72
N GLY A 17 -5.62 10.98 1.50
CA GLY A 17 -6.63 10.91 2.56
C GLY A 17 -6.51 12.02 3.59
N GLY A 18 -7.09 11.83 4.76
CA GLY A 18 -6.96 12.76 5.88
C GLY A 18 -8.27 13.41 6.32
N THR A 19 -8.14 14.40 7.22
CA THR A 19 -9.28 15.13 7.83
C THR A 19 -8.83 16.51 8.33
N PRO A 20 -9.71 17.50 8.55
CA PRO A 20 -11.12 17.65 8.14
C PRO A 20 -11.30 18.28 6.76
N PRO A 21 -12.35 17.97 6.00
CA PRO A 21 -13.22 16.80 6.16
C PRO A 21 -12.48 15.50 5.85
N VAL A 22 -13.10 14.35 6.13
CA VAL A 22 -12.55 13.06 5.67
C VAL A 22 -12.53 13.09 4.15
N THR A 23 -11.38 12.82 3.55
CA THR A 23 -11.17 12.99 2.11
C THR A 23 -10.47 11.78 1.48
N ALA A 24 -10.65 11.64 0.17
CA ALA A 24 -9.91 10.70 -0.67
C ALA A 24 -8.76 11.38 -1.44
N ILE A 25 -8.68 12.69 -1.40
CA ILE A 25 -7.76 13.48 -2.20
C ILE A 25 -6.33 12.95 -2.09
N THR A 26 -5.69 12.86 -3.25
CA THR A 26 -4.29 12.48 -3.37
C THR A 26 -3.51 13.58 -4.08
N GLU A 27 -2.42 14.01 -3.48
CA GLU A 27 -1.51 15.01 -4.03
C GLU A 27 -0.11 14.46 -4.18
N SER A 28 0.54 14.81 -5.27
CA SER A 28 1.89 14.44 -5.65
C SER A 28 2.83 15.64 -5.54
N TRP A 29 3.96 15.49 -4.85
CA TRP A 29 5.00 16.50 -4.67
C TRP A 29 6.18 16.27 -5.61
N ASN A 30 6.54 17.27 -6.39
CA ASN A 30 7.64 17.22 -7.37
C ASN A 30 8.91 17.95 -6.93
N GLY A 31 9.02 18.33 -5.65
CA GLY A 31 10.13 19.12 -5.11
C GLY A 31 9.86 20.62 -5.11
N THR A 32 8.79 21.11 -5.75
CA THR A 32 8.47 22.54 -5.87
C THR A 32 7.00 22.81 -5.57
N ALA A 33 6.08 21.94 -6.01
CA ALA A 33 4.64 22.14 -5.87
C ALA A 33 3.91 20.80 -5.64
N TRP A 34 2.81 20.87 -4.92
CA TRP A 34 1.82 19.78 -4.84
C TRP A 34 0.86 19.90 -6.03
N THR A 35 0.53 18.76 -6.62
CA THR A 35 -0.44 18.64 -7.71
C THR A 35 -1.39 17.50 -7.39
N GLU A 36 -2.70 17.78 -7.47
CA GLU A 36 -3.73 16.76 -7.31
C GLU A 36 -3.64 15.71 -8.43
N VAL A 37 -3.72 14.45 -8.05
CA VAL A 37 -3.70 13.28 -8.94
C VAL A 37 -4.93 12.43 -8.67
N ALA A 38 -5.02 11.19 -9.18
CA ALA A 38 -6.17 10.34 -8.94
C ALA A 38 -6.37 10.05 -7.45
N ASP A 39 -7.58 10.21 -6.99
CA ASP A 39 -7.98 10.01 -5.59
C ASP A 39 -8.09 8.53 -5.20
N LEU A 40 -7.98 8.27 -3.88
CA LEU A 40 -8.36 6.97 -3.31
C LEU A 40 -9.81 6.62 -3.70
N ASN A 41 -10.09 5.34 -3.87
CA ASN A 41 -11.47 4.88 -4.12
C ASN A 41 -12.39 5.10 -2.91
N GLN A 42 -11.83 5.19 -1.71
CA GLN A 42 -12.59 5.47 -0.49
C GLN A 42 -11.94 6.56 0.36
N ALA A 43 -12.73 7.60 0.68
CA ALA A 43 -12.31 8.66 1.60
C ALA A 43 -12.06 8.10 3.00
N ARG A 44 -10.87 8.37 3.57
CA ARG A 44 -10.45 7.86 4.87
C ARG A 44 -9.32 8.66 5.49
N ASN A 45 -9.22 8.57 6.81
CA ASN A 45 -8.14 9.14 7.59
C ASN A 45 -7.50 8.08 8.51
N ASN A 46 -6.43 8.40 9.24
CA ASN A 46 -5.75 7.47 10.15
C ASN A 46 -5.35 6.14 9.49
N LEU A 47 -5.13 6.16 8.19
CA LEU A 47 -4.63 5.05 7.40
C LEU A 47 -3.10 5.00 7.47
N ALA A 48 -2.51 3.89 7.08
CA ALA A 48 -1.07 3.75 6.89
C ALA A 48 -0.70 3.61 5.41
N SER A 49 0.57 3.72 5.13
CA SER A 49 1.11 3.60 3.78
C SER A 49 2.49 2.97 3.75
N SER A 50 2.89 2.50 2.57
CA SER A 50 4.25 2.10 2.23
C SER A 50 4.53 2.41 0.77
N GLY A 51 5.81 2.34 0.37
CA GLY A 51 6.21 2.56 -1.02
C GLY A 51 6.71 3.97 -1.31
N THR A 52 6.58 4.38 -2.57
CA THR A 52 7.10 5.64 -3.12
C THR A 52 5.99 6.48 -3.75
N GLN A 53 6.33 7.66 -4.27
CA GLN A 53 5.40 8.55 -4.97
C GLN A 53 4.67 7.89 -6.15
N GLY A 54 5.37 7.09 -6.95
CA GLY A 54 4.81 6.44 -8.14
C GLY A 54 4.36 4.99 -7.90
N ALA A 55 4.60 4.44 -6.70
CA ALA A 55 4.28 3.06 -6.38
C ALA A 55 4.02 2.92 -4.88
N ALA A 56 2.78 3.18 -4.46
CA ALA A 56 2.37 3.23 -3.06
C ALA A 56 1.28 2.21 -2.73
N LEU A 57 1.24 1.81 -1.46
CA LEU A 57 0.10 1.13 -0.84
C LEU A 57 -0.52 2.06 0.21
N ALA A 58 -1.85 2.07 0.26
CA ALA A 58 -2.66 2.69 1.30
C ALA A 58 -3.51 1.61 1.96
N PHE A 59 -3.45 1.43 3.26
CA PHE A 59 -4.17 0.36 3.95
C PHE A 59 -4.71 0.78 5.31
N GLY A 60 -5.83 0.17 5.67
CA GLY A 60 -6.57 0.49 6.88
C GLY A 60 -7.23 1.87 6.85
N GLY A 61 -7.54 2.40 8.03
CA GLY A 61 -8.09 3.74 8.22
C GLY A 61 -9.47 3.80 8.85
N HIS A 62 -10.11 4.98 8.79
CA HIS A 62 -11.36 5.31 9.46
C HIS A 62 -12.12 6.39 8.67
N PRO A 63 -13.46 6.53 8.72
CA PRO A 63 -14.50 5.73 9.38
C PRO A 63 -15.15 4.68 8.46
N PRO A 64 -15.64 3.53 8.96
CA PRO A 64 -15.33 2.91 10.25
C PRO A 64 -13.89 2.38 10.27
N ASN A 65 -13.51 1.49 11.18
CA ASN A 65 -12.20 0.82 11.05
C ASN A 65 -12.18 -0.01 9.76
N LEU A 66 -11.35 0.39 8.81
CA LEU A 66 -11.29 -0.19 7.47
C LEU A 66 -10.17 -1.24 7.38
N ALA A 67 -10.41 -2.28 6.59
CA ALA A 67 -9.41 -3.25 6.18
C ALA A 67 -8.86 -2.95 4.78
N ASN A 68 -9.56 -2.11 4.01
CA ASN A 68 -9.29 -1.84 2.60
C ASN A 68 -7.83 -1.49 2.36
N THR A 69 -7.28 -2.12 1.33
CA THR A 69 -5.95 -1.84 0.81
C THR A 69 -6.07 -1.41 -0.65
N GLU A 70 -5.46 -0.29 -0.97
CA GLU A 70 -5.39 0.25 -2.33
C GLU A 70 -3.93 0.41 -2.76
N GLN A 71 -3.66 0.08 -4.01
CA GLN A 71 -2.37 0.18 -4.66
C GLN A 71 -2.39 1.31 -5.68
N PHE A 72 -1.38 2.20 -5.64
CA PHE A 72 -1.16 3.26 -6.61
C PHE A 72 -0.08 2.86 -7.61
N ASP A 73 -0.38 2.96 -8.89
CA ASP A 73 0.53 2.61 -10.00
C ASP A 73 1.26 3.83 -10.62
N GLY A 74 1.14 4.99 -9.99
CA GLY A 74 1.63 6.27 -10.50
C GLY A 74 0.55 7.08 -11.23
N THR A 75 -0.61 6.48 -11.52
CA THR A 75 -1.70 7.09 -12.29
C THR A 75 -3.05 6.95 -11.59
N SER A 76 -3.32 5.79 -11.00
CA SER A 76 -4.62 5.45 -10.39
C SER A 76 -4.47 4.57 -9.16
N TRP A 77 -5.49 4.58 -8.30
CA TRP A 77 -5.63 3.66 -7.18
C TRP A 77 -6.50 2.48 -7.56
N THR A 78 -6.05 1.29 -7.23
CA THR A 78 -6.79 0.03 -7.44
C THR A 78 -6.91 -0.71 -6.12
N GLU A 79 -8.12 -1.14 -5.76
CA GLU A 79 -8.36 -1.98 -4.59
C GLU A 79 -7.72 -3.36 -4.79
N VAL A 80 -7.02 -3.83 -3.77
CA VAL A 80 -6.32 -5.11 -3.74
C VAL A 80 -6.73 -5.90 -2.49
N ALA A 81 -6.03 -6.99 -2.15
CA ALA A 81 -6.42 -7.81 -0.99
C ALA A 81 -6.32 -7.02 0.33
N ASP A 82 -7.36 -7.11 1.13
CA ASP A 82 -7.52 -6.40 2.38
C ASP A 82 -6.69 -6.98 3.54
N LEU A 83 -6.46 -6.15 4.56
CA LEU A 83 -6.01 -6.61 5.87
C LEU A 83 -7.00 -7.66 6.43
N ALA A 84 -6.50 -8.62 7.19
CA ALA A 84 -7.36 -9.60 7.88
C ALA A 84 -8.30 -8.95 8.90
N THR A 85 -7.91 -7.81 9.46
CA THR A 85 -8.72 -7.07 10.44
C THR A 85 -8.66 -5.58 10.18
N GLY A 86 -9.84 -4.96 10.00
CA GLY A 86 -9.96 -3.51 9.84
C GLY A 86 -9.45 -2.75 11.05
N ARG A 87 -8.54 -1.79 10.83
CA ARG A 87 -7.91 -0.99 11.89
C ARG A 87 -7.44 0.37 11.40
N ARG A 88 -7.35 1.30 12.32
CA ARG A 88 -6.84 2.65 12.13
C ARG A 88 -5.60 2.91 13.00
N GLU A 89 -4.94 4.04 12.81
CA GLU A 89 -3.79 4.45 13.62
C GLU A 89 -2.66 3.40 13.62
N LEU A 90 -2.56 2.66 12.53
CA LEU A 90 -1.50 1.69 12.30
C LEU A 90 -0.30 2.37 11.63
N THR A 91 0.81 1.67 11.54
CA THR A 91 2.02 2.13 10.87
C THR A 91 2.37 1.21 9.72
N GLY A 92 2.82 1.78 8.60
CA GLY A 92 3.29 1.06 7.42
C GLY A 92 4.79 1.20 7.20
N PHE A 93 5.41 0.15 6.72
CA PHE A 93 6.82 0.09 6.34
C PHE A 93 6.97 -0.70 5.04
N GLY A 94 8.06 -0.45 4.33
CA GLY A 94 8.44 -1.24 3.16
C GLY A 94 8.10 -0.58 1.83
N THR A 95 8.03 -1.40 0.81
CA THR A 95 7.72 -0.99 -0.57
C THR A 95 6.27 -1.33 -0.93
N GLN A 96 5.85 -0.99 -2.15
CA GLN A 96 4.54 -1.40 -2.68
C GLN A 96 4.40 -2.93 -2.80
N THR A 97 5.50 -3.64 -3.01
CA THR A 97 5.50 -5.09 -3.25
C THR A 97 5.82 -5.94 -2.02
N LEU A 98 6.46 -5.34 -1.01
CA LEU A 98 6.84 -5.96 0.25
C LEU A 98 6.60 -4.93 1.36
N ALA A 99 5.53 -5.09 2.13
CA ALA A 99 5.16 -4.14 3.16
C ALA A 99 4.77 -4.81 4.48
N LEU A 100 4.81 -4.02 5.55
CA LEU A 100 4.34 -4.38 6.88
C LEU A 100 3.26 -3.41 7.32
N ALA A 101 2.16 -3.94 7.82
CA ALA A 101 1.15 -3.21 8.57
C ALA A 101 1.30 -3.56 10.05
N VAL A 102 1.62 -2.59 10.88
CA VAL A 102 2.05 -2.83 12.27
C VAL A 102 1.14 -2.11 13.24
N ALA A 103 0.71 -2.81 14.28
CA ALA A 103 -0.08 -2.29 15.40
C ALA A 103 -1.42 -1.66 14.98
N GLY A 104 -1.89 -0.65 15.70
CA GLY A 104 -3.10 0.11 15.40
C GLY A 104 -4.23 -0.10 16.41
N ASN A 105 -5.44 0.25 15.98
CA ASN A 105 -6.66 0.18 16.78
C ASN A 105 -7.80 -0.45 15.96
N SER A 106 -8.25 -1.63 16.36
CA SER A 106 -9.38 -2.38 15.78
C SER A 106 -10.67 -2.33 16.62
N GLY A 107 -10.76 -1.36 17.53
CA GLY A 107 -11.73 -1.24 18.61
C GLY A 107 -11.03 -1.20 19.96
N SER A 108 -9.87 -1.82 20.04
CA SER A 108 -8.87 -1.67 21.10
C SER A 108 -7.47 -1.63 20.47
N ARG A 109 -6.46 -1.16 21.22
CA ARG A 109 -5.08 -1.18 20.75
C ARG A 109 -4.62 -2.61 20.51
N THR A 110 -3.94 -2.85 19.40
CA THR A 110 -3.41 -4.15 19.00
C THR A 110 -1.91 -4.08 18.74
N ALA A 111 -1.21 -5.19 18.96
CA ALA A 111 0.18 -5.40 18.58
C ALA A 111 0.32 -6.25 17.30
N ALA A 112 -0.79 -6.55 16.65
CA ALA A 112 -0.82 -7.39 15.45
C ALA A 112 0.03 -6.79 14.31
N THR A 113 0.73 -7.66 13.61
CA THR A 113 1.48 -7.31 12.40
C THR A 113 1.00 -8.19 11.26
N GLU A 114 0.84 -7.60 10.10
CA GLU A 114 0.53 -8.30 8.85
C GLU A 114 1.59 -7.97 7.80
N GLU A 115 2.00 -8.97 7.05
CA GLU A 115 2.99 -8.87 5.99
C GLU A 115 2.29 -8.90 4.64
N TRP A 116 2.60 -7.90 3.81
CA TRP A 116 2.16 -7.82 2.43
C TRP A 116 3.25 -8.34 1.51
N SER A 117 2.87 -9.24 0.61
CA SER A 117 3.76 -9.69 -0.46
C SER A 117 2.98 -10.06 -1.71
N PHE A 118 3.60 -9.85 -2.87
CA PHE A 118 3.12 -10.51 -4.08
C PHE A 118 3.47 -12.01 -4.02
N PRO A 119 2.61 -12.89 -4.53
CA PRO A 119 2.92 -14.32 -4.59
C PRO A 119 4.27 -14.52 -5.29
N SER A 120 5.19 -15.21 -4.62
CA SER A 120 6.47 -15.57 -5.22
C SER A 120 6.24 -16.45 -6.47
N GLY A 121 6.81 -16.06 -7.59
CA GLY A 121 6.67 -16.76 -8.87
C GLY A 121 5.75 -16.07 -9.89
N VAL A 122 5.08 -14.99 -9.52
CA VAL A 122 4.44 -14.12 -10.50
C VAL A 122 5.41 -12.97 -10.80
N PRO A 123 6.02 -12.91 -11.99
CA PRO A 123 6.85 -11.77 -12.36
C PRO A 123 6.01 -10.49 -12.27
N ASN A 124 6.63 -9.43 -11.77
CA ASN A 124 6.03 -8.10 -11.75
C ASN A 124 6.02 -7.56 -13.18
N VAL A 125 5.02 -7.93 -13.97
CA VAL A 125 4.92 -7.59 -15.39
C VAL A 125 4.08 -6.34 -15.52
N GLN A 126 4.67 -5.28 -16.00
CA GLN A 126 3.92 -4.09 -16.41
C GLN A 126 3.09 -4.41 -17.66
N GLU A 127 1.95 -3.77 -17.77
CA GLU A 127 1.07 -3.90 -18.94
C GLU A 127 1.86 -3.66 -20.22
N GLY A 128 1.80 -4.62 -21.16
CA GLY A 128 2.54 -4.56 -22.41
C GLY A 128 3.89 -5.30 -22.45
N GLN A 129 4.36 -5.87 -21.35
CA GLN A 129 5.56 -6.71 -21.37
C GLN A 129 5.24 -8.14 -21.83
N VAL A 130 5.93 -8.59 -22.86
CA VAL A 130 5.95 -10.00 -23.29
C VAL A 130 7.22 -10.66 -22.76
N TRP A 131 7.07 -11.76 -22.07
CA TRP A 131 8.21 -12.52 -21.56
C TRP A 131 8.13 -14.00 -21.92
N VAL A 132 9.29 -14.57 -22.13
CA VAL A 132 9.46 -15.97 -22.52
C VAL A 132 9.91 -16.77 -21.30
N LEU A 133 9.11 -17.74 -20.90
CA LEU A 133 9.53 -18.71 -19.91
C LEU A 133 10.36 -19.78 -20.66
N SER A 134 11.67 -19.79 -20.50
CA SER A 134 12.49 -20.88 -20.96
C SER A 134 12.45 -22.01 -19.93
N VAL A 135 11.81 -23.11 -20.25
CA VAL A 135 11.94 -24.36 -19.51
C VAL A 135 13.02 -25.17 -20.21
N GLU A 136 14.06 -25.56 -19.49
CA GLU A 136 15.09 -26.44 -20.05
C GLU A 136 14.45 -27.71 -20.64
N GLY A 137 14.64 -27.91 -21.95
CA GLY A 137 14.20 -29.12 -22.65
C GLY A 137 12.85 -29.06 -23.35
N SER A 138 12.19 -27.91 -23.44
CA SER A 138 10.91 -27.78 -24.17
C SER A 138 10.84 -26.51 -25.00
N SER A 139 10.04 -26.56 -26.06
CA SER A 139 9.79 -25.43 -26.95
C SER A 139 9.34 -24.20 -26.17
N SER A 140 9.94 -23.05 -26.48
CA SER A 140 9.55 -21.76 -25.89
C SER A 140 8.07 -21.46 -26.17
N VAL A 141 7.25 -21.48 -25.17
CA VAL A 141 5.85 -21.07 -25.27
C VAL A 141 5.75 -19.61 -24.92
N MET A 142 5.38 -18.78 -25.88
CA MET A 142 4.98 -17.40 -25.59
C MET A 142 3.66 -17.47 -24.82
N LYS A 143 3.70 -17.10 -23.54
CA LYS A 143 2.49 -16.88 -22.76
C LYS A 143 2.24 -15.36 -22.73
N GLY A 144 1.27 -14.94 -23.51
CA GLY A 144 0.76 -13.60 -23.42
C GLY A 144 0.10 -13.37 -22.07
N TYR A 145 0.35 -12.18 -21.51
CA TYR A 145 -0.46 -11.51 -20.51
C TYR A 145 -0.94 -12.36 -19.33
N ALA A 146 -0.18 -12.38 -18.26
CA ALA A 146 -0.73 -12.68 -16.96
C ALA A 146 -1.11 -11.36 -16.29
N ALA A 147 -2.36 -11.23 -15.85
CA ALA A 147 -2.74 -10.15 -14.94
C ALA A 147 -1.75 -10.14 -13.77
N GLN A 148 -1.32 -8.96 -13.35
CA GLN A 148 -0.51 -8.84 -12.13
C GLN A 148 -1.20 -9.62 -11.02
N GLY A 149 -0.48 -10.54 -10.40
CA GLY A 149 -0.96 -11.19 -9.19
C GLY A 149 -1.24 -10.10 -8.14
N THR A 150 -2.43 -10.09 -7.58
CA THR A 150 -2.72 -9.22 -6.45
C THR A 150 -1.89 -9.67 -5.27
N GLY A 151 -1.17 -8.74 -4.64
CA GLY A 151 -0.49 -9.02 -3.37
C GLY A 151 -1.49 -9.47 -2.30
N ALA A 152 -1.00 -10.05 -1.25
CA ALA A 152 -1.81 -10.51 -0.13
C ALA A 152 -1.15 -10.21 1.21
N TRP A 153 -1.97 -10.04 2.24
CA TRP A 153 -1.52 -9.90 3.62
C TRP A 153 -1.44 -11.27 4.30
N SER A 154 -0.40 -11.47 5.07
CA SER A 154 -0.23 -12.64 5.95
C SER A 154 0.08 -12.19 7.37
N SER A 155 -0.22 -13.04 8.35
CA SER A 155 0.10 -12.74 9.75
C SER A 155 1.60 -12.67 9.97
N GLY A 156 2.06 -11.57 10.55
CA GLY A 156 3.42 -11.38 11.03
C GLY A 156 3.53 -11.63 12.53
N GLY A 157 4.74 -11.50 13.08
CA GLY A 157 4.96 -11.52 14.53
C GLY A 157 4.28 -10.33 15.21
N THR A 158 3.81 -10.52 16.45
CA THR A 158 3.20 -9.45 17.23
C THR A 158 4.26 -8.60 17.93
N MET A 159 3.99 -7.31 18.07
CA MET A 159 4.82 -6.43 18.89
C MET A 159 4.67 -6.80 20.39
N ASN A 160 5.72 -6.61 21.18
CA ASN A 160 5.71 -6.87 22.62
C ASN A 160 4.70 -6.00 23.39
N THR A 161 4.39 -4.81 22.89
CA THR A 161 3.44 -3.89 23.51
C THR A 161 2.48 -3.35 22.48
N ALA A 162 1.18 -3.45 22.74
CA ALA A 162 0.15 -2.87 21.88
C ALA A 162 0.26 -1.34 21.83
N ARG A 163 0.27 -0.79 20.62
CA ARG A 163 0.37 0.65 20.38
C ARG A 163 -0.63 1.08 19.33
N ALA A 164 -1.09 2.32 19.47
CA ALA A 164 -1.71 3.06 18.38
C ALA A 164 -0.87 4.32 18.17
N ASN A 165 -0.45 4.56 16.95
CA ASN A 165 0.34 5.73 16.62
C ASN A 165 -0.01 6.18 15.19
N ASN A 166 0.06 7.49 14.98
CA ASN A 166 -0.15 8.11 13.68
C ASN A 166 1.19 8.41 12.97
N SER A 167 2.25 7.71 13.35
CA SER A 167 3.55 7.85 12.70
C SER A 167 3.65 6.95 11.46
N GLN A 168 4.14 7.52 10.39
CA GLN A 168 4.42 6.80 9.16
C GLN A 168 5.73 6.02 9.29
N GLY A 169 5.70 4.77 8.83
CA GLY A 169 6.92 4.01 8.63
C GLY A 169 7.66 4.51 7.39
N VAL A 170 8.97 4.49 7.42
CA VAL A 170 9.83 4.80 6.28
C VAL A 170 10.49 3.49 5.83
N GLY A 171 10.21 3.09 4.60
CA GLY A 171 10.89 1.99 3.93
C GLY A 171 11.87 2.52 2.89
N ALA A 172 12.98 1.85 2.72
CA ALA A 172 13.96 2.14 1.68
C ALA A 172 13.62 1.40 0.40
#